data_5f72fc7d92cded84e4b2e13283dba361
#
_entry.id   5f72fc7d92cded84e4b2e13283dba361
#
_cell.length_a   1.000
_cell.length_b   1.000
_cell.length_c   1.000
_cell.angle_alpha   90.00
_cell.angle_beta   90.00
_cell.angle_gamma   90.00
#
_symmetry.space_group_name_H-M   'P 1'
#
loop_
_entity.id
_entity.type
_entity.pdbx_description
1 polymer ?
#
loop_
_entity_poly.entity_id
_entity_poly.type
_entity_poly.pdbx_seq_one_letter_code
_entity_poly.pdbx_strand_id
1 'polypeptide(L)'
;MQFTALAEQPVVAVGFGLTVLLFVGDLAALGYWARKEAAARDRSVVRTLWYLLTGVGAVHYAFVRFIRRDPGSRDAPPGPRERLAAAYTVAVVLAFLAGAVVSPPDPVTQVLAFPPLFAVAFAAMALLVTREPLAEESNAPT
;
A
#
# COMPACT_ATOMS: atom_id res chain seq x y z
N MET A 1 25.40 -3.65 22.26
CA MET A 1 26.64 -3.18 21.62
C MET A 1 26.73 -3.51 20.11
N GLN A 2 26.09 -4.54 19.59
CA GLN A 2 26.13 -4.85 18.13
C GLN A 2 25.32 -3.86 17.29
N PHE A 3 24.26 -3.28 17.79
CA PHE A 3 23.43 -2.32 17.03
C PHE A 3 24.15 -1.01 16.66
N THR A 4 25.05 -0.52 17.51
CA THR A 4 25.82 0.68 17.21
C THR A 4 26.82 0.45 16.07
N ALA A 5 27.48 -0.69 16.03
CA ALA A 5 28.41 -1.05 14.95
C ALA A 5 27.71 -1.27 13.59
N LEU A 6 26.46 -1.75 13.59
CA LEU A 6 25.65 -1.90 12.38
C LEU A 6 25.14 -0.54 11.88
N ALA A 7 24.81 0.38 12.77
CA ALA A 7 24.38 1.74 12.41
C ALA A 7 25.51 2.59 11.79
N GLU A 8 26.77 2.23 12.01
CA GLU A 8 27.94 2.88 11.40
C GLU A 8 28.17 2.45 9.95
N GLN A 9 27.47 1.40 9.46
CA GLN A 9 27.55 1.03 8.06
C GLN A 9 26.61 1.91 7.22
N PRO A 10 27.13 2.68 6.24
CA PRO A 10 26.33 3.64 5.46
C PRO A 10 25.15 2.97 4.72
N VAL A 11 25.32 1.74 4.29
CA VAL A 11 24.25 0.98 3.60
C VAL A 11 23.06 0.69 4.54
N VAL A 12 23.34 0.33 5.78
CA VAL A 12 22.29 0.06 6.80
C VAL A 12 21.57 1.36 7.16
N ALA A 13 22.33 2.46 7.34
CA ALA A 13 21.73 3.77 7.65
C ALA A 13 20.83 4.27 6.50
N VAL A 14 21.27 4.13 5.25
CA VAL A 14 20.46 4.50 4.08
C VAL A 14 19.23 3.61 3.95
N GLY A 15 19.36 2.30 4.08
CA GLY A 15 18.25 1.34 4.01
C GLY A 15 17.21 1.61 5.10
N PHE A 16 17.65 1.87 6.32
CA PHE A 16 16.78 2.24 7.43
C PHE A 16 16.06 3.58 7.16
N GLY A 17 16.79 4.60 6.71
CA GLY A 17 16.22 5.90 6.37
C GLY A 17 15.16 5.81 5.27
N LEU A 18 15.43 5.04 4.22
CA LEU A 18 14.45 4.78 3.15
C LEU A 18 13.21 4.05 3.68
N THR A 19 13.39 3.04 4.51
CA THR A 19 12.28 2.30 5.11
C THR A 19 11.41 3.22 5.96
N VAL A 20 12.01 4.06 6.80
CA VAL A 20 11.26 5.05 7.60
C VAL A 20 10.49 6.03 6.71
N LEU A 21 11.11 6.55 5.65
CA LEU A 21 10.45 7.45 4.71
C LEU A 21 9.27 6.77 4.00
N LEU A 22 9.40 5.51 3.61
CA LEU A 22 8.31 4.74 3.00
C LEU A 22 7.14 4.54 3.96
N PHE A 23 7.40 4.26 5.24
CA PHE A 23 6.33 4.16 6.25
C PHE A 23 5.68 5.50 6.56
N VAL A 24 6.43 6.59 6.61
CA VAL A 24 5.85 7.94 6.76
C VAL A 24 4.98 8.29 5.56
N GLY A 25 5.44 7.95 4.35
CA GLY A 25 4.67 8.08 3.13
C GLY A 25 3.37 7.26 3.17
N ASP A 26 3.44 6.05 3.73
CA ASP A 26 2.25 5.20 3.90
C ASP A 26 1.22 5.80 4.86
N LEU A 27 1.64 6.36 5.97
CA LEU A 27 0.71 7.05 6.89
C LEU A 27 -0.04 8.18 6.19
N ALA A 28 0.64 8.95 5.33
CA ALA A 28 0.01 10.01 4.55
C ALA A 28 -0.94 9.43 3.48
N ALA A 29 -0.51 8.41 2.74
CA ALA A 29 -1.31 7.74 1.71
C ALA A 29 -2.55 7.07 2.32
N LEU A 30 -2.37 6.34 3.41
CA LEU A 30 -3.44 5.68 4.15
C LEU A 30 -4.46 6.69 4.69
N GLY A 31 -3.99 7.78 5.30
CA GLY A 31 -4.86 8.84 5.81
C GLY A 31 -5.67 9.51 4.68
N TYR A 32 -5.05 9.77 3.54
CA TYR A 32 -5.72 10.32 2.37
C TYR A 32 -6.78 9.35 1.83
N TRP A 33 -6.39 8.10 1.62
CA TRP A 33 -7.29 7.05 1.13
C TRP A 33 -8.46 6.80 2.08
N ALA A 34 -8.20 6.67 3.39
CA ALA A 34 -9.25 6.47 4.39
C ALA A 34 -10.29 7.60 4.40
N ARG A 35 -9.84 8.85 4.25
CA ARG A 35 -10.75 10.01 4.16
C ARG A 35 -11.64 9.95 2.92
N LYS A 36 -11.05 9.64 1.77
CA LYS A 36 -11.80 9.54 0.51
C LYS A 36 -12.78 8.39 0.52
N GLU A 37 -12.36 7.24 1.02
CA GLU A 37 -13.20 6.05 1.14
C GLU A 37 -14.36 6.27 2.12
N ALA A 38 -14.09 6.90 3.27
CA ALA A 38 -15.12 7.22 4.26
C ALA A 38 -16.16 8.20 3.70
N ALA A 39 -15.70 9.25 3.01
CA ALA A 39 -16.58 10.24 2.38
C ALA A 39 -17.44 9.60 1.27
N ALA A 40 -16.85 8.74 0.44
CA ALA A 40 -17.56 8.08 -0.66
C ALA A 40 -18.61 7.04 -0.20
N ARG A 41 -18.57 6.62 1.07
CA ARG A 41 -19.49 5.61 1.62
C ARG A 41 -20.30 6.11 2.81
N ASP A 42 -20.25 7.40 3.10
CA ASP A 42 -20.88 8.02 4.28
C ASP A 42 -20.58 7.26 5.59
N ARG A 43 -19.29 6.97 5.79
CA ARG A 43 -18.78 6.22 6.95
C ARG A 43 -17.85 7.06 7.80
N SER A 44 -17.68 6.66 9.07
CA SER A 44 -16.70 7.25 9.96
C SER A 44 -15.27 7.03 9.43
N VAL A 45 -14.51 8.13 9.30
CA VAL A 45 -13.09 8.09 8.91
C VAL A 45 -12.27 7.25 9.89
N VAL A 46 -12.53 7.37 11.20
CA VAL A 46 -11.83 6.61 12.24
C VAL A 46 -12.04 5.11 12.07
N ARG A 47 -13.28 4.67 11.84
CA ARG A 47 -13.59 3.25 11.63
C ARG A 47 -12.96 2.72 10.34
N THR A 48 -12.97 3.50 9.27
CA THR A 48 -12.34 3.14 8.00
C THR A 48 -10.83 3.03 8.16
N LEU A 49 -10.21 3.99 8.87
CA LEU A 49 -8.77 3.98 9.15
C LEU A 49 -8.37 2.75 9.99
N TRP A 50 -9.14 2.43 11.05
CA TRP A 50 -8.89 1.23 11.84
C TRP A 50 -8.96 -0.04 11.01
N TYR A 51 -9.95 -0.17 10.15
CA TYR A 51 -10.09 -1.32 9.26
C TYR A 51 -8.90 -1.47 8.32
N LEU A 52 -8.44 -0.38 7.69
CA LEU A 52 -7.30 -0.39 6.77
C LEU A 52 -5.96 -0.62 7.50
N LEU A 53 -5.80 -0.09 8.72
CA LEU A 53 -4.61 -0.27 9.55
C LEU A 53 -4.36 -1.73 9.97
N THR A 54 -5.38 -2.56 10.01
CA THR A 54 -5.20 -3.99 10.36
C THR A 54 -4.38 -4.77 9.34
N GLY A 55 -4.01 -4.18 8.20
CA GLY A 55 -3.33 -4.86 7.09
C GLY A 55 -4.21 -5.91 6.41
N VAL A 56 -4.87 -6.77 7.19
CA VAL A 56 -5.87 -7.73 6.68
C VAL A 56 -7.01 -6.99 6.01
N GLY A 57 -7.48 -5.90 6.60
CA GLY A 57 -8.50 -5.04 6.02
C GLY A 57 -8.07 -4.41 4.70
N ALA A 58 -6.82 -3.94 4.62
CA ALA A 58 -6.28 -3.36 3.38
C ALA A 58 -6.19 -4.41 2.26
N VAL A 59 -5.67 -5.61 2.56
CA VAL A 59 -5.58 -6.71 1.59
C VAL A 59 -6.97 -7.20 1.18
N HIS A 60 -7.88 -7.38 2.14
CA HIS A 60 -9.26 -7.77 1.85
C HIS A 60 -9.97 -6.72 0.97
N TYR A 61 -9.80 -5.44 1.28
CA TYR A 61 -10.35 -4.36 0.47
C TYR A 61 -9.80 -4.38 -0.96
N ALA A 62 -8.47 -4.52 -1.10
CA ALA A 62 -7.83 -4.61 -2.41
C ALA A 62 -8.33 -5.83 -3.19
N PHE A 63 -8.47 -6.98 -2.53
CA PHE A 63 -9.00 -8.19 -3.15
C PHE A 63 -10.44 -7.99 -3.67
N VAL A 64 -11.32 -7.46 -2.84
CA VAL A 64 -12.73 -7.21 -3.22
C VAL A 64 -12.79 -6.16 -4.33
N ARG A 65 -12.01 -5.10 -4.23
CA ARG A 65 -12.05 -3.96 -5.16
C ARG A 65 -11.44 -4.26 -6.51
N PHE A 66 -10.26 -4.91 -6.52
CA PHE A 66 -9.48 -5.09 -7.75
C PHE A 66 -9.65 -6.46 -8.39
N ILE A 67 -9.94 -7.50 -7.62
CA ILE A 67 -10.07 -8.87 -8.12
C ILE A 67 -11.52 -9.25 -8.30
N ARG A 68 -12.37 -9.08 -7.29
CA ARG A 68 -13.81 -9.37 -7.42
C ARG A 68 -14.57 -8.31 -8.22
N ARG A 69 -13.97 -7.13 -8.41
CA ARG A 69 -14.58 -5.99 -9.11
C ARG A 69 -15.99 -5.66 -8.61
N ASP A 70 -16.23 -5.86 -7.32
CA ASP A 70 -17.48 -5.50 -6.70
C ASP A 70 -17.56 -3.97 -6.61
N PRO A 71 -18.46 -3.30 -7.35
CA PRO A 71 -18.54 -1.83 -7.34
C PRO A 71 -18.94 -1.29 -5.98
N GLY A 72 -19.54 -2.13 -5.11
CA GLY A 72 -20.00 -1.72 -3.79
C GLY A 72 -20.93 -0.51 -3.82
N SER A 73 -21.33 -0.02 -2.67
CA SER A 73 -22.14 1.18 -2.51
C SER A 73 -21.28 2.44 -2.44
N ARG A 74 -20.61 2.81 -3.53
CA ARG A 74 -19.88 4.09 -3.64
C ARG A 74 -20.69 5.05 -4.51
N ASP A 75 -20.80 6.30 -4.08
CA ASP A 75 -21.48 7.35 -4.83
C ASP A 75 -20.71 7.79 -6.07
N ALA A 76 -19.36 7.63 -6.06
CA ALA A 76 -18.51 8.00 -7.19
C ALA A 76 -17.27 7.06 -7.29
N PRO A 77 -16.75 6.84 -8.52
CA PRO A 77 -15.55 6.03 -8.71
C PRO A 77 -14.31 6.71 -8.10
N PRO A 78 -13.29 5.94 -7.64
CA PRO A 78 -12.08 6.51 -7.07
C PRO A 78 -11.27 7.27 -8.12
N GLY A 79 -10.82 8.47 -7.77
CA GLY A 79 -9.93 9.26 -8.60
C GLY A 79 -8.51 8.67 -8.71
N PRO A 80 -7.69 9.16 -9.66
CA PRO A 80 -6.35 8.60 -9.90
C PRO A 80 -5.42 8.73 -8.68
N ARG A 81 -5.49 9.83 -7.95
CA ARG A 81 -4.70 10.02 -6.72
C ARG A 81 -5.12 9.06 -5.60
N GLU A 82 -6.41 8.79 -5.49
CA GLU A 82 -6.95 7.85 -4.52
C GLU A 82 -6.51 6.41 -4.84
N ARG A 83 -6.55 6.04 -6.12
CA ARG A 83 -6.06 4.73 -6.58
C ARG A 83 -4.58 4.54 -6.28
N LEU A 84 -3.74 5.56 -6.53
CA LEU A 84 -2.32 5.52 -6.21
C LEU A 84 -2.06 5.43 -4.71
N ALA A 85 -2.81 6.16 -3.89
CA ALA A 85 -2.71 6.09 -2.43
C ALA A 85 -3.06 4.68 -1.92
N ALA A 86 -4.13 4.08 -2.43
CA ALA A 86 -4.51 2.71 -2.12
C ALA A 86 -3.43 1.70 -2.59
N ALA A 87 -2.89 1.88 -3.80
CA ALA A 87 -1.80 1.06 -4.33
C ALA A 87 -0.55 1.13 -3.46
N TYR A 88 -0.21 2.32 -2.97
CA TYR A 88 0.92 2.54 -2.08
C TYR A 88 0.76 1.77 -0.76
N THR A 89 -0.36 1.94 -0.08
CA THR A 89 -0.64 1.25 1.19
C THR A 89 -0.66 -0.27 1.03
N VAL A 90 -1.29 -0.78 -0.02
CA VAL A 90 -1.29 -2.22 -0.30
C VAL A 90 0.13 -2.72 -0.61
N ALA A 91 0.92 -1.96 -1.34
CA ALA A 91 2.30 -2.31 -1.65
C ALA A 91 3.18 -2.38 -0.38
N VAL A 92 2.99 -1.50 0.59
CA VAL A 92 3.67 -1.57 1.90
C VAL A 92 3.34 -2.86 2.62
N VAL A 93 2.06 -3.24 2.68
CA VAL A 93 1.62 -4.49 3.32
C VAL A 93 2.21 -5.70 2.61
N LEU A 94 2.13 -5.74 1.28
CA LEU A 94 2.68 -6.84 0.47
C LEU A 94 4.19 -6.95 0.61
N ALA A 95 4.92 -5.83 0.60
CA ALA A 95 6.36 -5.81 0.78
C ALA A 95 6.76 -6.33 2.17
N PHE A 96 6.02 -5.94 3.20
CA PHE A 96 6.23 -6.42 4.56
C PHE A 96 6.01 -7.94 4.67
N LEU A 97 4.91 -8.44 4.12
CA LEU A 97 4.61 -9.88 4.11
C LEU A 97 5.64 -10.67 3.29
N ALA A 98 6.01 -10.17 2.12
CA ALA A 98 7.06 -10.78 1.29
C ALA A 98 8.40 -10.81 2.03
N GLY A 99 8.78 -9.70 2.67
CA GLY A 99 9.99 -9.62 3.49
C GLY A 99 10.00 -10.66 4.61
N ALA A 100 8.88 -10.84 5.30
CA ALA A 100 8.75 -11.84 6.35
C ALA A 100 8.93 -13.28 5.85
N VAL A 101 8.62 -13.56 4.58
CA VAL A 101 8.74 -14.89 3.98
C VAL A 101 10.13 -15.14 3.38
N VAL A 102 10.68 -14.13 2.68
CA VAL A 102 11.92 -14.33 1.90
C VAL A 102 13.19 -13.93 2.64
N SER A 103 13.09 -13.15 3.70
CA SER A 103 14.23 -12.70 4.50
C SER A 103 14.43 -13.58 5.73
N PRO A 104 15.68 -13.78 6.18
CA PRO A 104 15.93 -14.35 7.50
C PRO A 104 15.21 -13.53 8.58
N PRO A 105 14.86 -14.15 9.72
CA PRO A 105 14.14 -13.48 10.81
C PRO A 105 15.06 -12.55 11.62
N ASP A 106 15.82 -11.69 10.95
CA ASP A 106 16.63 -10.67 11.57
C ASP A 106 16.17 -9.27 11.10
N PRO A 107 16.07 -8.30 12.02
CA PRO A 107 15.51 -6.98 11.71
C PRO A 107 16.31 -6.19 10.67
N VAL A 108 17.63 -6.38 10.60
CA VAL A 108 18.49 -5.62 9.67
C VAL A 108 18.23 -6.08 8.23
N THR A 109 18.22 -7.38 8.00
CA THR A 109 17.93 -7.93 6.68
C THR A 109 16.51 -7.57 6.22
N GLN A 110 15.52 -7.61 7.12
CA GLN A 110 14.15 -7.20 6.79
C GLN A 110 14.06 -5.73 6.40
N VAL A 111 14.72 -4.84 7.14
CA VAL A 111 14.77 -3.41 6.82
C VAL A 111 15.45 -3.14 5.47
N LEU A 112 16.53 -3.85 5.16
CA LEU A 112 17.23 -3.72 3.88
C LEU A 112 16.47 -4.32 2.69
N ALA A 113 15.73 -5.39 2.91
CA ALA A 113 14.91 -6.03 1.89
C ALA A 113 13.63 -5.24 1.56
N PHE A 114 13.12 -4.46 2.51
CA PHE A 114 11.83 -3.78 2.38
C PHE A 114 11.79 -2.78 1.20
N PRO A 115 12.72 -1.84 0.99
CA PRO A 115 12.65 -0.89 -0.10
C PRO A 115 12.58 -1.52 -1.50
N PRO A 116 13.42 -2.51 -1.88
CA PRO A 116 13.30 -3.15 -3.18
C PRO A 116 12.00 -3.97 -3.32
N LEU A 117 11.56 -4.65 -2.28
CA LEU A 117 10.28 -5.39 -2.29
C LEU A 117 9.10 -4.42 -2.45
N PHE A 118 9.14 -3.29 -1.76
CA PHE A 118 8.14 -2.23 -1.93
C PHE A 118 8.12 -1.70 -3.37
N ALA A 119 9.27 -1.42 -3.97
CA ALA A 119 9.34 -0.92 -5.34
C ALA A 119 8.67 -1.88 -6.33
N VAL A 120 8.91 -3.18 -6.21
CA VAL A 120 8.27 -4.21 -7.05
C VAL A 120 6.76 -4.29 -6.78
N ALA A 121 6.36 -4.35 -5.51
CA ALA A 121 4.96 -4.42 -5.13
C ALA A 121 4.18 -3.16 -5.58
N PHE A 122 4.77 -1.99 -5.40
CA PHE A 122 4.14 -0.73 -5.82
C PHE A 122 4.01 -0.63 -7.34
N ALA A 123 5.04 -1.01 -8.09
CA ALA A 123 4.96 -1.04 -9.55
C ALA A 123 3.84 -1.97 -10.03
N ALA A 124 3.73 -3.17 -9.46
CA ALA A 124 2.66 -4.11 -9.78
C ALA A 124 1.27 -3.55 -9.45
N MET A 125 1.09 -2.98 -8.26
CA MET A 125 -0.18 -2.39 -7.84
C MET A 125 -0.55 -1.16 -8.67
N ALA A 126 0.40 -0.29 -8.97
CA ALA A 126 0.17 0.88 -9.82
C ALA A 126 -0.29 0.46 -11.24
N LEU A 127 0.34 -0.55 -11.82
CA LEU A 127 -0.09 -1.10 -13.11
C LEU A 127 -1.51 -1.67 -13.07
N LEU A 128 -1.87 -2.39 -12.00
CA LEU A 128 -3.22 -2.94 -11.84
C LEU A 128 -4.28 -1.82 -11.78
N VAL A 129 -4.04 -0.79 -10.99
CA VAL A 129 -5.02 0.29 -10.81
C VAL A 129 -5.11 1.24 -12.00
N THR A 130 -4.06 1.35 -12.84
CA THR A 130 -4.06 2.20 -14.03
C THR A 130 -4.68 1.53 -15.24
N ARG A 131 -4.73 0.20 -15.28
CA ARG A 131 -5.34 -0.55 -16.40
C ARG A 131 -6.88 -0.58 -16.36
N GLU A 132 -7.50 -0.30 -15.23
CA GLU A 132 -8.96 -0.31 -15.10
C GLU A 132 -9.71 0.67 -16.03
N PRO A 133 -9.25 1.93 -16.24
CA PRO A 133 -9.96 2.89 -17.09
C PRO A 133 -10.05 2.48 -18.57
N LEU A 134 -9.02 1.80 -19.08
CA LEU A 134 -8.97 1.38 -20.49
C LEU A 134 -9.97 0.27 -20.83
N ALA A 135 -10.34 -0.53 -19.84
CA ALA A 135 -11.33 -1.59 -20.01
C ALA A 135 -12.76 -1.07 -20.02
N GLU A 136 -13.05 0.01 -19.29
CA GLU A 136 -14.38 0.65 -19.28
C GLU A 136 -14.66 1.42 -20.56
N GLU A 137 -13.66 2.11 -21.13
CA GLU A 137 -13.80 2.84 -22.40
C GLU A 137 -14.03 1.90 -23.60
N SER A 138 -13.45 0.69 -23.55
CA SER A 138 -13.62 -0.32 -24.60
C SER A 138 -15.00 -0.96 -24.64
N ASN A 139 -15.78 -0.86 -23.56
CA ASN A 139 -17.12 -1.45 -23.42
C ASN A 139 -18.24 -0.40 -23.50
N ALA A 140 -17.94 0.85 -23.80
CA ALA A 140 -18.97 1.87 -24.03
C ALA A 140 -19.73 1.50 -25.30
N PRO A 141 -21.07 1.32 -25.26
CA PRO A 141 -21.85 1.06 -26.46
C PRO A 141 -21.78 2.29 -27.38
N THR A 142 -21.36 2.05 -28.61
CA THR A 142 -21.38 3.00 -29.71
C THR A 142 -22.81 3.34 -30.15
#